data_3e51ec674ed4eabdefb552cc63501f57
#
_entry.id   3e51ec674ed4eabdefb552cc63501f57
#
_cell.length_a   1.000
_cell.length_b   1.000
_cell.length_c   1.000
_cell.angle_alpha   90.00
_cell.angle_beta   90.00
_cell.angle_gamma   90.00
#
_symmetry.space_group_name_H-M   'P 1'
#
loop_
_entity.id
_entity.type
_entity.pdbx_description
1 polymer ?
#
loop_
_entity_poly.entity_id
_entity_poly.type
_entity_poly.pdbx_seq_one_letter_code
_entity_poly.pdbx_strand_id
1 'polypeptide(L)'
;MKAPQRPSMSKARKDRLWLRDKGVCYLCGLKVLGGQAWDAEHKIPWALSQDDSDKNLGVAHKDGCHALKTKSDVKTIAKAKAQAGETGQWARRAKNGPQLKSRGFDKSQTRGFDGKVRTRKNGESK
;
A
#
# COMPACT_ATOMS: atom_id res chain seq x y z
N MET A 1 3.83 -13.75 -14.10
CA MET A 1 4.59 -14.21 -12.90
C MET A 1 3.73 -14.07 -11.66
N LYS A 2 3.60 -15.12 -10.90
CA LYS A 2 2.97 -15.01 -9.57
C LYS A 2 3.89 -14.21 -8.65
N ALA A 3 3.32 -13.29 -7.88
CA ALA A 3 4.06 -12.64 -6.80
C ALA A 3 4.62 -13.69 -5.84
N PRO A 4 5.82 -13.48 -5.29
CA PRO A 4 6.40 -14.43 -4.33
C PRO A 4 5.45 -14.57 -3.13
N GLN A 5 5.15 -15.80 -2.77
CA GLN A 5 4.27 -16.08 -1.65
C GLN A 5 5.07 -16.08 -0.35
N ARG A 6 4.49 -15.51 0.69
CA ARG A 6 5.07 -15.56 2.03
C ARG A 6 5.20 -17.01 2.49
N PRO A 7 6.39 -17.47 2.95
CA PRO A 7 6.55 -18.80 3.50
C PRO A 7 5.67 -19.04 4.72
N SER A 8 5.19 -20.26 4.86
CA SER A 8 4.45 -20.66 6.06
C SER A 8 5.39 -20.85 7.26
N MET A 9 4.90 -20.51 8.43
CA MET A 9 5.66 -20.63 9.68
C MET A 9 5.37 -21.98 10.36
N SER A 10 6.37 -22.83 10.51
CA SER A 10 6.24 -24.09 11.24
C SER A 10 6.16 -23.85 12.75
N LYS A 11 5.49 -24.77 13.45
CA LYS A 11 5.44 -24.72 14.92
C LYS A 11 6.83 -24.78 15.55
N ALA A 12 7.70 -25.65 15.05
CA ALA A 12 9.07 -25.76 15.54
C ALA A 12 9.85 -24.46 15.42
N ARG A 13 9.64 -23.71 14.32
CA ARG A 13 10.25 -22.40 14.14
C ARG A 13 9.70 -21.37 15.12
N LYS A 14 8.39 -21.35 15.35
CA LYS A 14 7.76 -20.50 16.37
C LYS A 14 8.32 -20.77 17.75
N ASP A 15 8.45 -22.03 18.14
CA ASP A 15 9.00 -22.43 19.45
C ASP A 15 10.45 -21.96 19.60
N ARG A 16 11.26 -22.09 18.57
CA ARG A 16 12.65 -21.59 18.56
C ARG A 16 12.73 -20.07 18.73
N LEU A 17 11.87 -19.32 18.05
CA LEU A 17 11.80 -17.87 18.19
C LEU A 17 11.34 -17.47 19.59
N TRP A 18 10.37 -18.18 20.15
CA TRP A 18 9.91 -17.97 21.52
C TRP A 18 11.03 -18.13 22.54
N LEU A 19 11.79 -19.20 22.44
CA LEU A 19 12.94 -19.45 23.32
C LEU A 19 14.04 -18.41 23.16
N ARG A 20 14.32 -18.01 21.91
CA ARG A 20 15.31 -16.97 21.62
C ARG A 20 14.93 -15.64 22.27
N ASP A 21 13.68 -15.23 22.10
CA ASP A 21 13.17 -13.94 22.58
C ASP A 21 12.66 -14.00 24.02
N LYS A 22 12.76 -15.17 24.67
CA LYS A 22 12.33 -15.40 26.07
C LYS A 22 10.88 -15.01 26.32
N GLY A 23 10.02 -15.13 25.33
CA GLY A 23 8.61 -14.77 25.41
C GLY A 23 8.34 -13.29 25.58
N VAL A 24 9.27 -12.42 25.21
CA VAL A 24 9.13 -10.97 25.28
C VAL A 24 8.68 -10.42 23.94
N CYS A 25 7.61 -9.63 23.93
CA CYS A 25 7.15 -8.92 22.75
C CYS A 25 8.18 -7.85 22.33
N TYR A 26 8.65 -7.90 21.10
CA TYR A 26 9.63 -6.93 20.61
C TYR A 26 9.03 -5.54 20.37
N LEU A 27 7.69 -5.43 20.26
CA LEU A 27 7.00 -4.16 20.02
C LEU A 27 6.80 -3.34 21.32
N CYS A 28 6.35 -3.97 22.39
CA CYS A 28 6.10 -3.29 23.65
C CYS A 28 7.14 -3.58 24.75
N GLY A 29 8.01 -4.57 24.56
CA GLY A 29 9.02 -4.95 25.54
C GLY A 29 8.48 -5.73 26.76
N LEU A 30 7.19 -6.02 26.81
CA LEU A 30 6.56 -6.76 27.89
C LEU A 30 6.52 -8.26 27.57
N LYS A 31 6.58 -9.07 28.62
CA LYS A 31 6.42 -10.52 28.52
C LYS A 31 5.01 -10.87 28.03
N VAL A 32 4.94 -11.87 27.14
CA VAL A 32 3.66 -12.52 26.82
C VAL A 32 3.33 -13.48 27.94
N LEU A 33 2.26 -13.20 28.67
CA LEU A 33 1.79 -13.96 29.81
C LEU A 33 0.99 -15.20 29.36
N GLY A 34 0.87 -16.19 30.26
CA GLY A 34 0.01 -17.34 30.01
C GLY A 34 -1.43 -16.92 29.70
N GLY A 35 -2.01 -17.50 28.67
CA GLY A 35 -3.35 -17.15 28.20
C GLY A 35 -3.41 -15.98 27.20
N GLN A 36 -2.33 -15.24 27.01
CA GLN A 36 -2.24 -14.24 25.94
C GLN A 36 -1.83 -14.90 24.63
N ALA A 37 -2.54 -14.55 23.55
CA ALA A 37 -2.18 -14.99 22.23
C ALA A 37 -0.96 -14.21 21.71
N TRP A 38 -0.06 -14.90 21.05
CA TRP A 38 1.10 -14.30 20.42
C TRP A 38 1.30 -14.83 19.00
N ASP A 39 2.05 -14.11 18.21
CA ASP A 39 2.42 -14.54 16.87
C ASP A 39 3.87 -14.13 16.55
N ALA A 40 4.48 -14.86 15.63
CA ALA A 40 5.77 -14.48 15.07
C ALA A 40 5.55 -13.47 13.96
N GLU A 41 6.11 -12.28 14.12
CA GLU A 41 5.91 -11.15 13.23
C GLU A 41 7.19 -10.77 12.50
N HIS A 42 7.08 -10.41 11.24
CA HIS A 42 8.20 -9.82 10.50
C HIS A 42 8.41 -8.38 11.00
N LYS A 43 9.60 -8.07 11.46
CA LYS A 43 9.97 -6.70 11.90
C LYS A 43 9.87 -5.73 10.73
N ILE A 44 10.46 -6.09 9.60
CA ILE A 44 10.22 -5.42 8.32
C ILE A 44 9.21 -6.25 7.54
N PRO A 45 8.11 -5.67 7.05
CA PRO A 45 7.09 -6.43 6.35
C PRO A 45 7.64 -7.26 5.19
N TRP A 46 7.17 -8.49 5.07
CA TRP A 46 7.53 -9.38 3.96
C TRP A 46 7.35 -8.73 2.59
N ALA A 47 6.27 -7.95 2.41
CA ALA A 47 5.99 -7.28 1.14
C ALA A 47 7.08 -6.28 0.74
N LEU A 48 7.85 -5.74 1.69
CA LEU A 48 8.92 -4.77 1.44
C LEU A 48 10.30 -5.42 1.34
N SER A 49 10.58 -6.38 2.22
CA SER A 49 11.93 -6.96 2.35
C SER A 49 12.08 -8.32 1.70
N GLN A 50 10.99 -9.10 1.62
CA GLN A 50 11.02 -10.53 1.28
C GLN A 50 12.02 -11.33 2.13
N ASP A 51 12.34 -10.81 3.30
CA ASP A 51 13.29 -11.42 4.25
C ASP A 51 12.51 -12.23 5.29
N ASP A 52 12.61 -13.55 5.19
CA ASP A 52 12.01 -14.52 6.12
C ASP A 52 13.05 -15.10 7.10
N SER A 53 14.21 -14.47 7.24
CA SER A 53 15.21 -14.90 8.20
C SER A 53 14.74 -14.72 9.64
N ASP A 54 15.27 -15.55 10.55
CA ASP A 54 14.95 -15.44 11.98
C ASP A 54 15.34 -14.10 12.58
N LYS A 55 16.31 -13.40 12.02
CA LYS A 55 16.71 -12.05 12.42
C LYS A 55 15.59 -11.02 12.21
N ASN A 56 14.80 -11.20 11.15
CA ASN A 56 13.67 -10.32 10.82
C ASN A 56 12.36 -10.74 11.51
N LEU A 57 12.38 -11.78 12.31
CA LEU A 57 11.22 -12.29 13.04
C LEU A 57 11.33 -11.97 14.52
N GLY A 58 10.21 -11.71 15.15
CA GLY A 58 10.12 -11.47 16.58
C GLY A 58 8.78 -11.92 17.14
N VAL A 59 8.77 -12.17 18.45
CA VAL A 59 7.55 -12.48 19.19
C VAL A 59 6.75 -11.21 19.41
N ALA A 60 5.46 -11.22 19.11
CA ALA A 60 4.56 -10.09 19.32
C ALA A 60 3.23 -10.55 19.92
N HIS A 61 2.65 -9.73 20.78
CA HIS A 61 1.28 -9.95 21.23
C HIS A 61 0.34 -9.90 20.03
N LYS A 62 -0.52 -10.89 19.89
CA LYS A 62 -1.49 -10.95 18.79
C LYS A 62 -2.53 -9.85 18.92
N ASP A 63 -3.01 -9.61 20.13
CA ASP A 63 -3.97 -8.56 20.43
C ASP A 63 -3.24 -7.26 20.80
N GLY A 64 -3.60 -6.15 20.21
CA GLY A 64 -2.99 -4.85 20.44
C GLY A 64 -1.73 -4.60 19.63
N CYS A 65 -0.58 -5.13 20.03
CA CYS A 65 0.72 -4.85 19.37
C CYS A 65 0.74 -5.25 17.89
N HIS A 66 0.34 -6.47 17.59
CA HIS A 66 0.24 -6.95 16.20
C HIS A 66 -0.75 -6.12 15.37
N ALA A 67 -1.90 -5.81 15.94
CA ALA A 67 -2.92 -5.02 15.26
C ALA A 67 -2.42 -3.61 14.91
N LEU A 68 -1.74 -2.94 15.84
CA LEU A 68 -1.15 -1.62 15.61
C LEU A 68 -0.04 -1.67 14.56
N LYS A 69 0.82 -2.67 14.64
CA LYS A 69 1.88 -2.88 13.65
C LYS A 69 1.28 -3.15 12.27
N THR A 70 0.27 -3.98 12.17
CA THR A 70 -0.40 -4.27 10.88
C THR A 70 -0.94 -3.00 10.24
N LYS A 71 -1.57 -2.11 11.01
CA LYS A 71 -2.04 -0.81 10.50
C LYS A 71 -0.89 0.04 9.96
N SER A 72 0.22 0.08 10.68
CA SER A 72 1.42 0.81 10.25
C SER A 72 2.05 0.19 9.00
N ASP A 73 2.19 -1.13 8.99
CA ASP A 73 2.77 -1.86 7.86
C ASP A 73 1.95 -1.68 6.58
N VAL A 74 0.63 -1.76 6.66
CA VAL A 74 -0.27 -1.52 5.52
C VAL A 74 -0.06 -0.13 4.92
N LYS A 75 0.07 0.90 5.75
CA LYS A 75 0.35 2.26 5.29
C LYS A 75 1.72 2.35 4.61
N THR A 76 2.74 1.74 5.20
CA THR A 76 4.11 1.74 4.68
C THR A 76 4.19 0.99 3.35
N ILE A 77 3.55 -0.17 3.25
CA ILE A 77 3.47 -0.96 2.02
C ILE A 77 2.74 -0.18 0.92
N ALA A 78 1.60 0.43 1.25
CA ALA A 78 0.84 1.23 0.30
C ALA A 78 1.65 2.42 -0.22
N LYS A 79 2.38 3.11 0.66
CA LYS A 79 3.27 4.21 0.29
C LYS A 79 4.41 3.74 -0.62
N ALA A 80 5.05 2.62 -0.29
CA ALA A 80 6.12 2.05 -1.11
C ALA A 80 5.64 1.65 -2.50
N LYS A 81 4.48 1.00 -2.60
CA LYS A 81 3.86 0.65 -3.89
C LYS A 81 3.48 1.88 -4.72
N ALA A 82 2.99 2.92 -4.09
CA ALA A 82 2.70 4.19 -4.76
C ALA A 82 3.98 4.86 -5.28
N GLN A 83 5.05 4.85 -4.49
CA GLN A 83 6.35 5.39 -4.91
C GLN A 83 6.98 4.58 -6.05
N ALA A 84 6.78 3.27 -6.06
CA ALA A 84 7.23 2.39 -7.15
C ALA A 84 6.35 2.51 -8.42
N GLY A 85 5.25 3.24 -8.38
CA GLY A 85 4.33 3.38 -9.50
C GLY A 85 3.39 2.19 -9.71
N GLU A 86 3.33 1.24 -8.79
CA GLU A 86 2.47 0.06 -8.87
C GLU A 86 0.99 0.39 -8.59
N THR A 87 0.76 1.42 -7.79
CA THR A 87 -0.57 1.87 -7.41
C THR A 87 -0.69 3.39 -7.51
N GLY A 88 -1.90 3.90 -7.35
CA GLY A 88 -2.16 5.31 -7.36
C GLY A 88 -2.57 5.84 -8.73
N GLN A 89 -2.52 7.14 -8.88
CA GLN A 89 -3.01 7.84 -10.08
C GLN A 89 -2.20 7.48 -11.34
N TRP A 90 -0.89 7.33 -11.18
CA TRP A 90 0.01 6.98 -12.28
C TRP A 90 -0.24 5.57 -12.80
N ALA A 91 -0.40 4.60 -11.90
CA ALA A 91 -0.70 3.22 -12.28
C ALA A 91 -2.05 3.10 -12.98
N ARG A 92 -3.06 3.85 -12.52
CA ARG A 92 -4.37 3.91 -13.18
C ARG A 92 -4.27 4.50 -14.57
N ARG A 93 -3.48 5.55 -14.76
CA ARG A 93 -3.25 6.16 -16.08
C ARG A 93 -2.53 5.21 -17.04
N ALA A 94 -1.50 4.52 -16.55
CA ALA A 94 -0.77 3.54 -17.35
C ALA A 94 -1.66 2.38 -17.80
N LYS A 95 -2.55 1.90 -16.91
CA LYS A 95 -3.46 0.80 -17.21
C LYS A 95 -4.63 1.18 -18.11
N ASN A 96 -5.20 2.34 -17.90
CA ASN A 96 -6.45 2.77 -18.55
C ASN A 96 -6.23 3.74 -19.72
N GLY A 97 -4.99 4.12 -19.98
CA GLY A 97 -4.65 5.12 -20.97
C GLY A 97 -5.06 6.54 -20.57
N PRO A 98 -4.79 7.54 -21.39
CA PRO A 98 -5.16 8.93 -21.10
C PRO A 98 -6.66 9.10 -21.10
N GLN A 99 -7.25 9.20 -19.91
CA GLN A 99 -8.69 9.41 -19.74
C GLN A 99 -9.11 10.87 -19.77
N LEU A 100 -8.21 11.78 -20.11
CA LEU A 100 -8.58 13.16 -20.33
C LEU A 100 -9.29 13.26 -21.68
N LYS A 101 -10.52 12.81 -21.73
CA LYS A 101 -11.45 13.26 -22.75
C LYS A 101 -11.87 14.68 -22.35
N SER A 102 -11.00 15.63 -22.56
CA SER A 102 -11.46 17.00 -22.60
C SER A 102 -12.50 17.07 -23.69
N ARG A 103 -13.66 17.54 -23.35
CA ARG A 103 -14.64 17.96 -24.36
C ARG A 103 -13.89 18.84 -25.33
N GLY A 104 -13.76 18.41 -26.58
CA GLY A 104 -13.06 19.16 -27.59
C GLY A 104 -13.61 20.61 -27.59
N PHE A 105 -12.72 21.56 -27.82
CA PHE A 105 -13.13 22.95 -27.91
C PHE A 105 -14.23 23.06 -28.96
N ASP A 106 -15.41 23.54 -28.55
CA ASP A 106 -16.53 23.71 -29.47
C ASP A 106 -16.21 24.87 -30.40
N LYS A 107 -15.81 24.56 -31.61
CA LYS A 107 -15.44 25.52 -32.65
C LYS A 107 -16.64 26.32 -33.17
N SER A 108 -17.87 25.90 -32.83
CA SER A 108 -19.09 26.56 -33.25
C SER A 108 -19.39 27.82 -32.42
N GLN A 109 -18.74 27.97 -31.28
CA GLN A 109 -18.98 29.08 -30.35
C GLN A 109 -17.69 29.86 -30.11
N THR A 110 -17.85 31.17 -29.99
CA THR A 110 -16.78 32.06 -29.54
C THR A 110 -17.26 32.88 -28.36
N ARG A 111 -16.36 33.07 -27.40
CA ARG A 111 -16.61 33.96 -26.27
C ARG A 111 -16.04 35.34 -26.58
N GLY A 112 -16.90 36.35 -26.61
CA GLY A 112 -16.48 37.73 -26.76
C GLY A 112 -15.73 38.23 -25.53
N PHE A 113 -15.04 39.37 -25.67
CA PHE A 113 -14.34 40.02 -24.57
C PHE A 113 -15.28 40.47 -23.44
N ASP A 114 -16.59 40.69 -23.78
CA ASP A 114 -17.66 40.97 -22.85
C ASP A 114 -18.15 39.75 -22.05
N GLY A 115 -17.52 38.57 -22.24
CA GLY A 115 -17.91 37.34 -21.59
C GLY A 115 -19.11 36.62 -22.21
N LYS A 116 -19.78 37.22 -23.20
CA LYS A 116 -20.95 36.61 -23.86
C LYS A 116 -20.53 35.55 -24.87
N VAL A 117 -21.23 34.43 -24.87
CA VAL A 117 -21.02 33.36 -25.83
C VAL A 117 -21.85 33.64 -27.09
N ARG A 118 -21.20 33.65 -28.24
CA ARG A 118 -21.84 33.88 -29.54
C ARG A 118 -21.60 32.68 -30.45
N THR A 119 -22.61 32.22 -31.17
CA THR A 119 -22.47 31.21 -32.18
C THR A 119 -21.69 31.77 -33.38
N ARG A 120 -20.60 31.09 -33.75
CA ARG A 120 -19.93 31.37 -35.02
C ARG A 120 -20.91 31.09 -36.15
N LYS A 121 -21.31 32.08 -36.90
CA LYS A 121 -21.91 31.84 -38.20
C LYS A 121 -20.84 31.16 -39.03
N ASN A 122 -21.11 29.96 -39.52
CA ASN A 122 -20.25 29.31 -40.48
C ASN A 122 -20.03 30.29 -41.62
N GLY A 123 -18.81 30.86 -41.60
CA GLY A 123 -18.55 31.97 -42.45
C GLY A 123 -18.60 31.59 -43.91
N GLU A 124 -19.24 32.36 -44.62
CA GLU A 124 -18.82 32.69 -45.97
C GLU A 124 -17.33 33.04 -45.86
N SER A 125 -16.46 32.09 -46.15
CA SER A 125 -15.09 32.40 -46.46
C SER A 125 -15.09 33.11 -47.81
N LYS A 126 -14.95 34.37 -47.79
CA LYS A 126 -14.52 35.08 -48.95
C LYS A 126 -13.04 34.88 -49.15
#